data_6d6dfebd54928d3ec0e9f5864f357ed3
#
_entry.id   6d6dfebd54928d3ec0e9f5864f357ed3
#
_cell.length_a   1.000
_cell.length_b   1.000
_cell.length_c   1.000
_cell.angle_alpha   90.00
_cell.angle_beta   90.00
_cell.angle_gamma   90.00
#
_symmetry.space_group_name_H-M   'P 1'
#
loop_
_entity.id
_entity.type
_entity.pdbx_description
1 polymer ?
#
loop_
_entity_poly.entity_id
_entity_poly.type
_entity_poly.pdbx_seq_one_letter_code
_entity_poly.pdbx_strand_id
1 'polypeptide(L)'
;MNTAESKYIENKAYLARCAREWTLALRDSGARQAPGFGREDDWLRCVKGDFPKYIPFLTEHCGLEFRGRILEIGAGGAWLSAELSKQPRVVEIITTDFSPKLLKEQAPKVFKLLNANAAKITRMPGDIHYLDFPNNHFDFVVCSAVLHHAANIVQVLREAKRVLKPGGQFVAIREPVWPLVKIKSRAKMLAKLVATGVDDRFYTLADYKEFFKQASLPLQVKRVNLSSGFKYYVNKVVNGLTHARYAFVGKKQGQPASHRLAPPKAR
;
A
#
# COMPACT_ATOMS: atom_id res chain seq x y z
N MET A 1 27.45 -1.19 16.79
CA MET A 1 26.07 -0.74 16.52
C MET A 1 25.17 -1.95 16.61
N ASN A 2 24.30 -1.99 17.59
CA ASN A 2 23.39 -3.11 17.80
C ASN A 2 22.28 -3.03 16.72
N THR A 3 22.41 -3.79 15.65
CA THR A 3 21.40 -3.87 14.59
C THR A 3 20.27 -4.75 15.11
N ALA A 4 19.33 -4.14 15.84
CA ALA A 4 18.13 -4.85 16.24
C ALA A 4 17.43 -5.38 14.98
N GLU A 5 17.20 -6.68 14.92
CA GLU A 5 16.52 -7.32 13.81
C GLU A 5 15.00 -7.08 13.89
N SER A 6 14.36 -6.99 12.74
CA SER A 6 12.90 -6.89 12.67
C SER A 6 12.27 -8.20 13.11
N LYS A 7 11.20 -8.11 13.92
CA LYS A 7 10.46 -9.28 14.40
C LYS A 7 9.66 -9.90 13.25
N TYR A 8 9.59 -11.23 13.20
CA TYR A 8 8.64 -11.98 12.39
C TYR A 8 7.65 -12.72 13.28
N ILE A 9 6.36 -12.54 13.02
CA ILE A 9 5.26 -13.22 13.73
C ILE A 9 4.57 -14.16 12.74
N GLU A 10 4.43 -15.43 13.11
CA GLU A 10 3.68 -16.40 12.33
C GLU A 10 2.18 -16.23 12.61
N ASN A 11 1.42 -15.85 11.59
CA ASN A 11 -0.04 -15.78 11.68
C ASN A 11 -0.64 -17.16 11.39
N LYS A 12 -0.78 -17.98 12.42
CA LYS A 12 -1.30 -19.36 12.30
C LYS A 12 -2.73 -19.41 11.74
N ALA A 13 -3.59 -18.44 12.11
CA ALA A 13 -4.97 -18.38 11.62
C ALA A 13 -5.00 -18.09 10.11
N TYR A 14 -4.19 -17.15 9.64
CA TYR A 14 -4.00 -16.86 8.22
C TYR A 14 -3.47 -18.08 7.46
N LEU A 15 -2.40 -18.71 7.96
CA LEU A 15 -1.79 -19.88 7.33
C LEU A 15 -2.76 -21.05 7.26
N ALA A 16 -3.58 -21.28 8.30
CA ALA A 16 -4.61 -22.32 8.29
C ALA A 16 -5.74 -22.05 7.29
N ARG A 17 -6.13 -20.77 7.12
CA ARG A 17 -7.10 -20.34 6.10
C ARG A 17 -6.52 -20.53 4.69
N CYS A 18 -5.32 -20.03 4.44
CA CYS A 18 -4.63 -20.18 3.16
C CYS A 18 -4.36 -21.63 2.79
N ALA A 19 -4.03 -22.51 3.75
CA ALA A 19 -3.82 -23.93 3.48
C ALA A 19 -5.07 -24.59 2.89
N ARG A 20 -6.28 -24.14 3.23
CA ARG A 20 -7.54 -24.62 2.64
C ARG A 20 -7.79 -24.03 1.26
N GLU A 21 -7.60 -22.71 1.09
CA GLU A 21 -7.90 -21.99 -0.15
C GLU A 21 -6.81 -22.18 -1.21
N TRP A 22 -5.53 -22.21 -0.80
CA TRP A 22 -4.39 -22.41 -1.71
C TRP A 22 -4.28 -23.84 -2.23
N THR A 23 -4.74 -24.83 -1.48
CA THR A 23 -4.82 -26.21 -1.99
C THR A 23 -5.77 -26.27 -3.19
N LEU A 24 -6.79 -25.42 -3.24
CA LEU A 24 -7.70 -25.30 -4.37
C LEU A 24 -7.12 -24.42 -5.50
N ALA A 25 -6.53 -23.27 -5.17
CA ALA A 25 -6.01 -22.30 -6.16
C ALA A 25 -4.66 -22.73 -6.78
N LEU A 26 -3.78 -23.41 -6.02
CA LEU A 26 -2.51 -23.93 -6.55
C LEU A 26 -2.68 -25.17 -7.44
N ARG A 27 -3.80 -25.87 -7.36
CA ARG A 27 -4.12 -26.93 -8.32
C ARG A 27 -4.47 -26.37 -9.69
N ASP A 28 -5.04 -25.16 -9.77
CA ASP A 28 -5.46 -24.54 -11.04
C ASP A 28 -4.42 -23.59 -11.66
N SER A 29 -3.57 -22.99 -10.87
CA SER A 29 -2.48 -22.14 -11.35
C SER A 29 -1.15 -22.80 -11.03
N GLY A 30 -0.55 -23.48 -11.98
CA GLY A 30 0.84 -23.95 -11.85
C GLY A 30 1.69 -22.81 -11.28
N ALA A 31 2.39 -23.08 -10.16
CA ALA A 31 3.13 -22.15 -9.34
C ALA A 31 3.80 -21.01 -10.17
N ARG A 32 3.09 -19.91 -10.35
CA ARG A 32 3.64 -18.75 -11.04
C ARG A 32 4.36 -17.93 -9.98
N GLN A 33 5.68 -17.92 -10.09
CA GLN A 33 6.52 -16.91 -9.47
C GLN A 33 5.89 -15.56 -9.79
N ALA A 34 5.71 -14.71 -8.78
CA ALA A 34 5.16 -13.39 -8.97
C ALA A 34 5.90 -12.68 -10.13
N PRO A 35 5.25 -12.49 -11.30
CA PRO A 35 5.90 -11.87 -12.42
C PRO A 35 5.67 -10.38 -12.26
N GLY A 36 6.59 -9.67 -11.72
CA GLY A 36 6.36 -8.25 -11.58
C GLY A 36 7.55 -7.40 -11.92
N PHE A 37 8.70 -7.90 -11.73
CA PHE A 37 9.93 -7.18 -12.08
C PHE A 37 10.84 -8.11 -12.86
N GLY A 38 11.23 -7.69 -14.03
CA GLY A 38 12.39 -8.25 -14.70
C GLY A 38 13.52 -8.23 -13.70
N ARG A 39 14.38 -9.19 -13.66
CA ARG A 39 15.50 -9.44 -12.75
C ARG A 39 15.42 -8.71 -11.38
N GLU A 40 15.69 -9.42 -10.31
CA GLU A 40 15.79 -8.90 -8.93
C GLU A 40 16.63 -7.62 -8.85
N ASP A 41 17.70 -7.53 -9.67
CA ASP A 41 18.59 -6.35 -9.75
C ASP A 41 17.89 -5.07 -10.24
N ASP A 42 16.93 -5.16 -11.17
CA ASP A 42 16.20 -4.00 -11.66
C ASP A 42 15.26 -3.46 -10.60
N TRP A 43 14.61 -4.35 -9.85
CA TRP A 43 13.77 -3.97 -8.72
C TRP A 43 14.60 -3.34 -7.60
N LEU A 44 15.73 -3.95 -7.23
CA LEU A 44 16.64 -3.40 -6.21
C LEU A 44 17.21 -2.03 -6.62
N ARG A 45 17.44 -1.80 -7.91
CA ARG A 45 17.80 -0.46 -8.43
C ARG A 45 16.71 0.56 -8.19
N CYS A 46 15.45 0.21 -8.47
CA CYS A 46 14.31 1.08 -8.17
C CYS A 46 14.16 1.34 -6.66
N VAL A 47 14.34 0.30 -5.84
CA VAL A 47 14.29 0.39 -4.37
C VAL A 47 15.33 1.37 -3.84
N LYS A 48 16.56 1.36 -4.37
CA LYS A 48 17.60 2.32 -3.99
C LYS A 48 17.38 3.72 -4.55
N GLY A 49 16.80 3.83 -5.75
CA GLY A 49 16.76 5.07 -6.51
C GLY A 49 15.49 5.88 -6.31
N ASP A 50 14.40 5.41 -6.89
CA ASP A 50 13.17 6.22 -7.00
C ASP A 50 12.18 6.01 -5.85
N PHE A 51 12.14 4.82 -5.25
CA PHE A 51 11.14 4.52 -4.23
C PHE A 51 11.26 5.39 -2.98
N PRO A 52 12.46 5.63 -2.41
CA PRO A 52 12.59 6.51 -1.25
C PRO A 52 12.07 7.93 -1.47
N LYS A 53 12.08 8.42 -2.72
CA LYS A 53 11.59 9.76 -3.08
C LYS A 53 10.08 9.95 -2.85
N TYR A 54 9.32 8.84 -2.70
CA TYR A 54 7.90 8.95 -2.39
C TYR A 54 7.63 9.52 -1.00
N ILE A 55 8.49 9.26 -0.01
CA ILE A 55 8.26 9.78 1.35
C ILE A 55 8.32 11.31 1.39
N PRO A 56 9.39 11.97 0.91
CA PRO A 56 9.41 13.44 0.80
C PRO A 56 8.22 13.98 -0.01
N PHE A 57 7.91 13.35 -1.16
CA PHE A 57 6.75 13.76 -1.96
C PHE A 57 5.44 13.73 -1.16
N LEU A 58 5.19 12.66 -0.42
CA LEU A 58 3.98 12.50 0.39
C LEU A 58 3.92 13.55 1.52
N THR A 59 5.05 13.84 2.14
CA THR A 59 5.14 14.86 3.18
C THR A 59 4.89 16.25 2.62
N GLU A 60 5.61 16.65 1.56
CA GLU A 60 5.60 18.00 1.03
C GLU A 60 4.34 18.33 0.22
N HIS A 61 3.85 17.36 -0.58
CA HIS A 61 2.77 17.62 -1.53
C HIS A 61 1.41 17.06 -1.10
N CYS A 62 1.38 16.09 -0.19
CA CYS A 62 0.14 15.54 0.36
C CYS A 62 -0.12 16.01 1.80
N GLY A 63 0.85 16.67 2.45
CA GLY A 63 0.74 17.12 3.83
C GLY A 63 0.73 15.99 4.85
N LEU A 64 1.40 14.86 4.54
CA LEU A 64 1.43 13.71 5.42
C LEU A 64 2.56 13.83 6.43
N GLU A 65 2.22 13.72 7.71
CA GLU A 65 3.19 13.56 8.80
C GLU A 65 3.09 12.14 9.34
N PHE A 66 3.95 11.26 8.87
CA PHE A 66 3.96 9.87 9.33
C PHE A 66 4.35 9.77 10.81
N ARG A 67 3.46 9.16 11.60
CA ARG A 67 3.61 9.03 13.05
C ARG A 67 2.82 7.85 13.59
N GLY A 68 3.09 7.49 14.85
CA GLY A 68 2.33 6.47 15.57
C GLY A 68 2.50 5.09 15.00
N ARG A 69 1.40 4.35 14.91
CA ARG A 69 1.36 2.98 14.40
C ARG A 69 0.95 2.95 12.94
N ILE A 70 1.73 2.25 12.13
CA ILE A 70 1.50 2.11 10.69
C ILE A 70 1.30 0.64 10.34
N LEU A 71 0.32 0.36 9.48
CA LEU A 71 0.15 -0.93 8.84
C LEU A 71 0.51 -0.80 7.35
N GLU A 72 1.49 -1.58 6.88
CA GLU A 72 1.71 -1.79 5.45
C GLU A 72 1.03 -3.08 5.03
N ILE A 73 0.15 -2.99 4.01
CA ILE A 73 -0.53 -4.13 3.42
C ILE A 73 0.05 -4.45 2.04
N GLY A 74 0.23 -5.75 1.72
CA GLY A 74 0.80 -6.18 0.44
C GLY A 74 2.24 -5.71 0.23
N ALA A 75 3.06 -5.82 1.26
CA ALA A 75 4.36 -5.17 1.34
C ALA A 75 5.43 -5.71 0.38
N GLY A 76 5.26 -6.96 -0.10
CA GLY A 76 6.30 -7.65 -0.88
C GLY A 76 7.65 -7.64 -0.16
N GLY A 77 8.64 -6.96 -0.73
CA GLY A 77 9.96 -6.76 -0.11
C GLY A 77 10.00 -5.67 0.96
N ALA A 78 8.88 -5.04 1.33
CA ALA A 78 8.70 -4.10 2.43
C ALA A 78 9.59 -2.84 2.39
N TRP A 79 9.86 -2.33 1.19
CA TRP A 79 10.66 -1.11 1.03
C TRP A 79 10.00 0.12 1.66
N LEU A 80 8.65 0.18 1.63
CA LEU A 80 7.91 1.32 2.18
C LEU A 80 7.98 1.32 3.70
N SER A 81 7.84 0.16 4.35
CA SER A 81 8.11 0.00 5.79
C SER A 81 9.55 0.39 6.14
N ALA A 82 10.54 0.00 5.32
CA ALA A 82 11.93 0.38 5.53
C ALA A 82 12.11 1.90 5.58
N GLU A 83 11.53 2.63 4.61
CA GLU A 83 11.61 4.09 4.55
C GLU A 83 10.80 4.77 5.66
N LEU A 84 9.60 4.28 5.97
CA LEU A 84 8.75 4.82 7.03
C LEU A 84 9.36 4.60 8.43
N SER A 85 10.13 3.54 8.63
CA SER A 85 10.81 3.26 9.91
C SER A 85 11.83 4.32 10.32
N LYS A 86 12.33 5.08 9.34
CA LYS A 86 13.27 6.19 9.56
C LYS A 86 12.60 7.45 10.08
N GLN A 87 11.27 7.55 9.96
CA GLN A 87 10.53 8.72 10.41
C GLN A 87 10.55 8.80 11.95
N PRO A 88 10.93 9.95 12.52
CA PRO A 88 11.19 10.04 13.97
C PRO A 88 9.92 9.81 14.81
N ARG A 89 8.75 10.24 14.30
CA ARG A 89 7.46 10.12 15.01
C ARG A 89 6.74 8.79 14.78
N VAL A 90 7.27 7.90 13.93
CA VAL A 90 6.77 6.54 13.73
C VAL A 90 7.25 5.67 14.89
N VAL A 91 6.31 5.04 15.57
CA VAL A 91 6.55 4.22 16.76
C VAL A 91 6.69 2.74 16.38
N GLU A 92 5.77 2.25 15.57
CA GLU A 92 5.66 0.85 15.20
C GLU A 92 5.13 0.72 13.76
N ILE A 93 5.65 -0.26 13.05
CA ILE A 93 5.16 -0.64 11.72
C ILE A 93 4.86 -2.14 11.73
N ILE A 94 3.62 -2.50 11.40
CA ILE A 94 3.29 -3.87 11.07
C ILE A 94 3.26 -3.99 9.56
N THR A 95 4.07 -4.90 9.03
CA THR A 95 4.27 -5.12 7.60
C THR A 95 3.65 -6.45 7.22
N THR A 96 2.62 -6.43 6.38
CA THR A 96 1.89 -7.65 5.98
C THR A 96 1.98 -7.91 4.49
N ASP A 97 2.08 -9.20 4.15
CA ASP A 97 2.01 -9.69 2.78
C ASP A 97 1.38 -11.09 2.76
N PHE A 98 0.79 -11.47 1.63
CA PHE A 98 0.24 -12.82 1.48
C PHE A 98 1.35 -13.90 1.45
N SER A 99 2.58 -13.53 1.05
CA SER A 99 3.72 -14.42 0.91
C SER A 99 4.63 -14.41 2.14
N PRO A 100 4.60 -15.45 2.99
CA PRO A 100 5.56 -15.59 4.09
C PRO A 100 7.00 -15.58 3.61
N LYS A 101 7.26 -16.08 2.41
CA LYS A 101 8.60 -16.15 1.81
C LYS A 101 9.17 -14.75 1.57
N LEU A 102 8.40 -13.84 0.97
CA LEU A 102 8.84 -12.46 0.74
C LEU A 102 9.17 -11.76 2.06
N LEU A 103 8.33 -11.95 3.07
CA LEU A 103 8.54 -11.36 4.38
C LEU A 103 9.75 -11.94 5.12
N LYS A 104 10.04 -13.23 4.97
CA LYS A 104 11.16 -13.90 5.65
C LYS A 104 12.50 -13.68 4.95
N GLU A 105 12.53 -13.77 3.62
CA GLU A 105 13.77 -13.82 2.86
C GLU A 105 14.12 -12.50 2.18
N GLN A 106 13.14 -11.78 1.63
CA GLN A 106 13.40 -10.56 0.85
C GLN A 106 13.36 -9.29 1.72
N ALA A 107 12.39 -9.16 2.60
CA ALA A 107 12.25 -7.95 3.43
C ALA A 107 13.50 -7.65 4.27
N PRO A 108 14.19 -8.61 4.94
CA PRO A 108 15.42 -8.32 5.67
C PRO A 108 16.55 -7.79 4.78
N LYS A 109 16.66 -8.29 3.55
CA LYS A 109 17.66 -7.78 2.58
C LYS A 109 17.39 -6.32 2.23
N VAL A 110 16.11 -5.98 2.02
CA VAL A 110 15.67 -4.60 1.73
C VAL A 110 15.89 -3.70 2.94
N PHE A 111 15.62 -4.17 4.16
CA PHE A 111 15.85 -3.39 5.37
C PHE A 111 17.33 -3.05 5.53
N LYS A 112 18.21 -4.03 5.30
CA LYS A 112 19.66 -3.78 5.30
C LYS A 112 20.07 -2.81 4.20
N LEU A 113 19.53 -3.00 2.98
CA LEU A 113 19.83 -2.18 1.80
C LEU A 113 19.48 -0.71 2.00
N LEU A 114 18.35 -0.44 2.67
CA LEU A 114 17.81 0.90 2.90
C LEU A 114 18.17 1.48 4.26
N ASN A 115 18.98 0.80 5.08
CA ASN A 115 19.31 1.21 6.45
C ASN A 115 18.02 1.48 7.29
N ALA A 116 17.07 0.55 7.23
CA ALA A 116 15.82 0.66 7.99
C ALA A 116 16.06 0.61 9.50
N ASN A 117 15.22 1.31 10.27
CA ASN A 117 15.13 1.08 11.71
C ASN A 117 14.29 -0.18 11.97
N ALA A 118 14.92 -1.35 11.81
CA ALA A 118 14.26 -2.64 11.85
C ALA A 118 13.61 -2.95 13.22
N ALA A 119 14.07 -2.31 14.30
CA ALA A 119 13.46 -2.45 15.63
C ALA A 119 12.00 -1.97 15.70
N LYS A 120 11.61 -1.07 14.79
CA LYS A 120 10.22 -0.58 14.67
C LYS A 120 9.33 -1.51 13.84
N ILE A 121 9.88 -2.51 13.14
CA ILE A 121 9.16 -3.28 12.12
C ILE A 121 8.85 -4.69 12.60
N THR A 122 7.57 -5.04 12.59
CA THR A 122 7.08 -6.40 12.77
C THR A 122 6.52 -6.92 11.45
N ARG A 123 7.00 -8.06 10.98
CA ARG A 123 6.57 -8.72 9.74
C ARG A 123 5.59 -9.84 10.07
N MET A 124 4.46 -9.90 9.37
CA MET A 124 3.43 -10.91 9.63
C MET A 124 2.68 -11.25 8.33
N PRO A 125 2.51 -12.52 7.96
CA PRO A 125 1.69 -12.87 6.80
C PRO A 125 0.22 -12.52 7.05
N GLY A 126 -0.47 -12.01 6.01
CA GLY A 126 -1.87 -11.60 6.12
C GLY A 126 -2.53 -11.37 4.77
N ASP A 127 -3.86 -11.38 4.80
CA ASP A 127 -4.73 -11.11 3.66
C ASP A 127 -5.20 -9.64 3.71
N ILE A 128 -5.05 -8.94 2.61
CA ILE A 128 -5.46 -7.53 2.51
C ILE A 128 -6.98 -7.33 2.60
N HIS A 129 -7.77 -8.37 2.30
CA HIS A 129 -9.23 -8.32 2.36
C HIS A 129 -9.79 -8.57 3.77
N TYR A 130 -8.98 -9.13 4.69
CA TYR A 130 -9.36 -9.51 6.05
C TYR A 130 -8.21 -9.22 7.01
N LEU A 131 -8.20 -8.02 7.55
CA LEU A 131 -7.12 -7.57 8.43
C LEU A 131 -7.36 -8.05 9.87
N ASP A 132 -6.54 -8.96 10.38
CA ASP A 132 -6.63 -9.52 11.73
C ASP A 132 -6.17 -8.51 12.80
N PHE A 133 -6.74 -7.30 12.77
CA PHE A 133 -6.44 -6.22 13.70
C PHE A 133 -7.73 -5.60 14.26
N PRO A 134 -7.70 -5.09 15.49
CA PRO A 134 -8.86 -4.42 16.07
C PRO A 134 -9.20 -3.13 15.33
N ASN A 135 -10.45 -2.68 15.51
CA ASN A 135 -10.89 -1.38 14.99
C ASN A 135 -10.07 -0.24 15.61
N ASN A 136 -9.85 0.83 14.85
CA ASN A 136 -9.24 2.07 15.36
C ASN A 136 -7.83 1.86 15.95
N HIS A 137 -7.01 1.04 15.33
CA HIS A 137 -5.70 0.65 15.83
C HIS A 137 -4.54 1.45 15.23
N PHE A 138 -4.61 1.75 13.93
CA PHE A 138 -3.51 2.37 13.19
C PHE A 138 -3.74 3.85 12.90
N ASP A 139 -2.67 4.62 12.93
CA ASP A 139 -2.66 6.02 12.50
C ASP A 139 -2.60 6.11 10.97
N PHE A 140 -1.90 5.16 10.35
CA PHE A 140 -1.80 5.01 8.90
C PHE A 140 -1.98 3.55 8.47
N VAL A 141 -2.65 3.35 7.32
CA VAL A 141 -2.58 2.12 6.53
C VAL A 141 -2.00 2.50 5.18
N VAL A 142 -0.91 1.84 4.77
CA VAL A 142 -0.18 2.19 3.55
C VAL A 142 -0.03 0.99 2.63
N CYS A 143 0.04 1.24 1.32
CA CYS A 143 0.37 0.22 0.35
C CYS A 143 1.06 0.80 -0.89
N SER A 144 1.79 -0.04 -1.62
CA SER A 144 2.52 0.35 -2.81
C SER A 144 2.38 -0.69 -3.91
N ALA A 145 1.63 -0.37 -4.95
CA ALA A 145 1.32 -1.26 -6.08
C ALA A 145 0.62 -2.56 -5.62
N VAL A 146 -0.49 -2.43 -4.92
CA VAL A 146 -1.21 -3.54 -4.27
C VAL A 146 -2.67 -3.62 -4.70
N LEU A 147 -3.38 -2.49 -4.75
CA LEU A 147 -4.84 -2.48 -4.94
C LEU A 147 -5.27 -3.14 -6.25
N HIS A 148 -4.46 -3.04 -7.30
CA HIS A 148 -4.77 -3.64 -8.60
C HIS A 148 -4.72 -5.17 -8.61
N HIS A 149 -4.10 -5.80 -7.59
CA HIS A 149 -4.13 -7.25 -7.38
C HIS A 149 -5.32 -7.70 -6.53
N ALA A 150 -6.03 -6.76 -5.89
CA ALA A 150 -7.14 -7.11 -5.02
C ALA A 150 -8.32 -7.68 -5.80
N ALA A 151 -8.88 -8.81 -5.34
CA ALA A 151 -10.12 -9.36 -5.88
C ALA A 151 -11.28 -8.36 -5.69
N ASN A 152 -11.30 -7.64 -4.58
CA ASN A 152 -12.29 -6.62 -4.25
C ASN A 152 -11.63 -5.42 -3.55
N ILE A 153 -11.32 -4.37 -4.31
CA ILE A 153 -10.71 -3.14 -3.79
C ILE A 153 -11.57 -2.46 -2.73
N VAL A 154 -12.88 -2.44 -2.92
CA VAL A 154 -13.80 -1.82 -1.96
C VAL A 154 -13.74 -2.51 -0.61
N GLN A 155 -13.63 -3.85 -0.59
CA GLN A 155 -13.45 -4.61 0.64
C GLN A 155 -12.13 -4.26 1.33
N VAL A 156 -11.02 -4.18 0.59
CA VAL A 156 -9.70 -3.78 1.11
C VAL A 156 -9.78 -2.38 1.75
N LEU A 157 -10.41 -1.42 1.07
CA LEU A 157 -10.57 -0.06 1.57
C LEU A 157 -11.47 0.00 2.81
N ARG A 158 -12.52 -0.84 2.90
CA ARG A 158 -13.39 -0.94 4.09
C ARG A 158 -12.62 -1.50 5.29
N GLU A 159 -11.83 -2.56 5.09
CA GLU A 159 -10.98 -3.13 6.12
C GLU A 159 -9.90 -2.13 6.58
N ALA A 160 -9.23 -1.46 5.64
CA ALA A 160 -8.29 -0.39 5.97
C ALA A 160 -8.96 0.73 6.80
N LYS A 161 -10.16 1.18 6.38
CA LYS A 161 -10.94 2.16 7.15
C LYS A 161 -11.31 1.65 8.54
N ARG A 162 -11.68 0.36 8.67
CA ARG A 162 -12.05 -0.25 9.96
C ARG A 162 -10.90 -0.17 10.96
N VAL A 163 -9.70 -0.59 10.54
CA VAL A 163 -8.53 -0.63 11.42
C VAL A 163 -7.88 0.73 11.62
N LEU A 164 -8.13 1.73 10.78
CA LEU A 164 -7.68 3.11 10.98
C LEU A 164 -8.38 3.75 12.18
N LYS A 165 -7.63 4.52 12.97
CA LYS A 165 -8.18 5.42 14.00
C LYS A 165 -9.04 6.51 13.36
N PRO A 166 -9.98 7.13 14.11
CA PRO A 166 -10.60 8.38 13.69
C PRO A 166 -9.54 9.43 13.34
N GLY A 167 -9.63 10.03 12.15
CA GLY A 167 -8.62 10.95 11.61
C GLY A 167 -7.39 10.26 10.98
N GLY A 168 -7.26 8.94 11.10
CA GLY A 168 -6.20 8.15 10.47
C GLY A 168 -6.30 8.16 8.93
N GLN A 169 -5.20 7.85 8.27
CA GLN A 169 -5.09 8.00 6.82
C GLN A 169 -4.67 6.71 6.12
N PHE A 170 -5.34 6.43 5.00
CA PHE A 170 -4.96 5.40 4.05
C PHE A 170 -4.12 6.01 2.93
N VAL A 171 -3.00 5.40 2.58
CA VAL A 171 -2.11 5.91 1.52
C VAL A 171 -1.79 4.79 0.53
N ALA A 172 -2.21 4.95 -0.72
CA ALA A 172 -1.81 4.05 -1.80
C ALA A 172 -0.97 4.81 -2.83
N ILE A 173 0.17 4.23 -3.18
CA ILE A 173 1.10 4.78 -4.18
C ILE A 173 1.48 3.71 -5.20
N ARG A 174 1.97 4.19 -6.37
CA ARG A 174 2.45 3.32 -7.45
C ARG A 174 1.40 2.41 -8.08
N GLU A 175 0.12 2.67 -7.81
CA GLU A 175 -0.95 1.96 -8.50
C GLU A 175 -0.91 2.25 -10.01
N PRO A 176 -1.04 1.24 -10.89
CA PRO A 176 -1.18 1.46 -12.31
C PRO A 176 -2.53 2.10 -12.60
N VAL A 177 -2.51 3.34 -13.10
CA VAL A 177 -3.71 4.06 -13.50
C VAL A 177 -3.74 4.14 -15.02
N TRP A 178 -4.80 3.63 -15.64
CA TRP A 178 -4.93 3.62 -17.08
C TRP A 178 -5.31 5.01 -17.61
N PRO A 179 -4.53 5.57 -18.58
CA PRO A 179 -4.86 6.86 -19.16
C PRO A 179 -6.05 6.75 -20.12
N LEU A 180 -6.99 7.68 -20.02
CA LEU A 180 -8.20 7.71 -20.85
C LEU A 180 -7.90 7.80 -22.36
N VAL A 181 -6.73 8.36 -22.73
CA VAL A 181 -6.35 8.60 -24.15
C VAL A 181 -5.89 7.33 -24.88
N LYS A 182 -5.59 6.22 -24.17
CA LYS A 182 -5.05 4.98 -24.77
C LYS A 182 -6.04 3.81 -24.82
N ILE A 183 -7.30 4.07 -25.10
CA ILE A 183 -8.36 3.04 -25.11
C ILE A 183 -8.04 1.90 -26.08
N LYS A 184 -7.51 2.20 -27.29
CA LYS A 184 -7.15 1.18 -28.29
C LYS A 184 -5.99 0.27 -27.85
N SER A 185 -5.03 0.78 -27.05
CA SER A 185 -3.92 -0.03 -26.52
C SER A 185 -4.30 -0.86 -25.31
N ARG A 186 -5.44 -0.55 -24.64
CA ARG A 186 -5.97 -1.31 -23.50
C ARG A 186 -6.32 -2.75 -23.89
N ALA A 187 -7.02 -2.94 -25.01
CA ALA A 187 -7.41 -4.26 -25.49
C ALA A 187 -6.19 -5.15 -25.79
N LYS A 188 -5.16 -4.58 -26.44
CA LYS A 188 -3.90 -5.28 -26.73
C LYS A 188 -3.12 -5.64 -25.45
N MET A 189 -3.10 -4.77 -24.48
CA MET A 189 -2.45 -4.99 -23.20
C MET A 189 -3.20 -6.05 -22.36
N LEU A 190 -4.55 -5.97 -22.29
CA LEU A 190 -5.37 -6.97 -21.63
C LEU A 190 -5.19 -8.35 -22.28
N ALA A 191 -5.18 -8.44 -23.61
CA ALA A 191 -4.91 -9.69 -24.33
C ALA A 191 -3.53 -10.27 -23.98
N LYS A 192 -2.49 -9.42 -23.85
CA LYS A 192 -1.15 -9.84 -23.45
C LYS A 192 -1.13 -10.35 -22.01
N LEU A 193 -1.85 -9.71 -21.10
CA LEU A 193 -1.92 -10.12 -19.67
C LEU A 193 -2.66 -11.43 -19.51
N VAL A 194 -3.79 -11.59 -20.19
CA VAL A 194 -4.51 -12.88 -20.23
C VAL A 194 -3.59 -13.98 -20.77
N ALA A 195 -2.83 -13.71 -21.83
CA ALA A 195 -1.89 -14.66 -22.41
C ALA A 195 -0.71 -15.02 -21.45
N THR A 196 -0.30 -14.07 -20.59
CA THR A 196 0.76 -14.29 -19.59
C THR A 196 0.21 -14.81 -18.26
N GLY A 197 -1.12 -14.88 -18.11
CA GLY A 197 -1.79 -15.33 -16.91
C GLY A 197 -1.54 -14.47 -15.68
N VAL A 198 -1.18 -13.21 -15.89
CA VAL A 198 -1.06 -12.20 -14.84
C VAL A 198 -2.45 -11.62 -14.58
N ASP A 199 -2.95 -11.74 -13.35
CA ASP A 199 -4.23 -11.16 -12.93
C ASP A 199 -4.07 -9.68 -12.53
N ASP A 200 -3.36 -8.91 -13.37
CA ASP A 200 -3.23 -7.47 -13.18
C ASP A 200 -4.48 -6.78 -13.75
N ARG A 201 -5.22 -6.14 -12.88
CA ARG A 201 -6.39 -5.37 -13.26
C ARG A 201 -6.00 -3.92 -13.46
N PHE A 202 -6.39 -3.36 -14.61
CA PHE A 202 -6.15 -1.95 -14.91
C PHE A 202 -7.40 -1.13 -14.68
N TYR A 203 -7.26 -0.17 -13.79
CA TYR A 203 -8.31 0.76 -13.43
C TYR A 203 -7.97 2.18 -13.90
N THR A 204 -8.99 2.93 -14.27
CA THR A 204 -8.88 4.36 -14.53
C THR A 204 -8.85 5.15 -13.23
N LEU A 205 -8.50 6.42 -13.30
CA LEU A 205 -8.62 7.32 -12.15
C LEU A 205 -10.08 7.44 -11.64
N ALA A 206 -11.06 7.35 -12.55
CA ALA A 206 -12.48 7.37 -12.20
C ALA A 206 -12.86 6.13 -11.40
N ASP A 207 -12.37 4.94 -11.80
CA ASP A 207 -12.63 3.69 -11.06
C ASP A 207 -12.08 3.77 -9.62
N TYR A 208 -10.83 4.23 -9.46
CA TYR A 208 -10.27 4.41 -8.11
C TYR A 208 -11.09 5.39 -7.27
N LYS A 209 -11.51 6.53 -7.82
CA LYS A 209 -12.39 7.47 -7.11
C LYS A 209 -13.70 6.83 -6.68
N GLU A 210 -14.29 6.01 -7.54
CA GLU A 210 -15.53 5.31 -7.23
C GLU A 210 -15.35 4.25 -6.13
N PHE A 211 -14.24 3.48 -6.14
CA PHE A 211 -13.93 2.52 -5.07
C PHE A 211 -13.82 3.19 -3.70
N PHE A 212 -13.11 4.32 -3.62
CA PHE A 212 -13.00 5.08 -2.37
C PHE A 212 -14.34 5.63 -1.90
N LYS A 213 -15.18 6.10 -2.83
CA LYS A 213 -16.56 6.55 -2.53
C LYS A 213 -17.41 5.42 -1.97
N GLN A 214 -17.39 4.24 -2.61
CA GLN A 214 -18.13 3.04 -2.15
C GLN A 214 -17.64 2.53 -0.78
N ALA A 215 -16.36 2.71 -0.47
CA ALA A 215 -15.81 2.44 0.86
C ALA A 215 -16.13 3.55 1.87
N SER A 216 -16.76 4.66 1.47
CA SER A 216 -16.99 5.85 2.28
C SER A 216 -15.69 6.35 2.94
N LEU A 217 -14.63 6.42 2.15
CA LEU A 217 -13.30 6.90 2.56
C LEU A 217 -12.96 8.15 1.72
N PRO A 218 -13.18 9.37 2.24
CA PRO A 218 -12.91 10.62 1.53
C PRO A 218 -11.49 10.64 0.96
N LEU A 219 -11.38 10.92 -0.34
CA LEU A 219 -10.16 10.75 -1.12
C LEU A 219 -9.56 12.07 -1.57
N GLN A 220 -8.28 12.28 -1.27
CA GLN A 220 -7.41 13.24 -1.92
C GLN A 220 -6.56 12.51 -2.96
N VAL A 221 -6.45 13.05 -4.18
CA VAL A 221 -5.60 12.51 -5.24
C VAL A 221 -4.53 13.53 -5.58
N LYS A 222 -3.27 13.10 -5.57
CA LYS A 222 -2.14 13.92 -6.01
C LYS A 222 -1.40 13.24 -7.15
N ARG A 223 -1.09 14.00 -8.20
CA ARG A 223 -0.23 13.51 -9.28
C ARG A 223 1.21 13.46 -8.77
N VAL A 224 1.85 12.31 -8.91
CA VAL A 224 3.23 12.11 -8.45
C VAL A 224 4.21 12.57 -9.52
N ASN A 225 5.13 13.43 -9.13
CA ASN A 225 6.30 13.80 -9.92
C ASN A 225 7.53 13.77 -9.00
N LEU A 226 8.38 12.77 -9.19
CA LEU A 226 9.57 12.53 -8.36
C LEU A 226 10.83 13.16 -8.96
N SER A 227 10.68 13.96 -10.04
CA SER A 227 11.79 14.63 -10.68
C SER A 227 12.14 15.91 -9.93
N SER A 228 13.37 16.38 -10.08
CA SER A 228 13.86 17.63 -9.53
C SER A 228 14.40 18.57 -10.63
N GLY A 229 14.56 19.84 -10.30
CA GLY A 229 15.10 20.85 -11.20
C GLY A 229 14.26 21.04 -12.47
N PHE A 230 14.92 21.30 -13.60
CA PHE A 230 14.25 21.54 -14.89
C PHE A 230 13.38 20.35 -15.33
N LYS A 231 13.80 19.11 -15.05
CA LYS A 231 13.02 17.90 -15.34
C LYS A 231 11.65 17.88 -14.65
N TYR A 232 11.51 18.56 -13.53
CA TYR A 232 10.21 18.67 -12.83
C TYR A 232 9.16 19.35 -13.73
N TYR A 233 9.52 20.46 -14.35
CA TYR A 233 8.61 21.23 -15.21
C TYR A 233 8.28 20.47 -16.50
N VAL A 234 9.27 19.85 -17.14
CA VAL A 234 9.06 19.01 -18.33
C VAL A 234 8.14 17.83 -18.01
N ASN A 235 8.41 17.11 -16.92
CA ASN A 235 7.60 15.97 -16.52
C ASN A 235 6.21 16.36 -16.02
N LYS A 236 6.02 17.56 -15.50
CA LYS A 236 4.69 18.08 -15.15
C LYS A 236 3.76 18.17 -16.37
N VAL A 237 4.31 18.54 -17.51
CA VAL A 237 3.56 18.60 -18.79
C VAL A 237 3.44 17.22 -19.42
N VAL A 238 4.55 16.51 -19.60
CA VAL A 238 4.60 15.21 -20.31
C VAL A 238 3.82 14.12 -19.55
N ASN A 239 3.99 14.01 -18.25
CA ASN A 239 3.22 13.07 -17.42
C ASN A 239 1.72 13.37 -17.41
N GLY A 240 1.34 14.62 -17.74
CA GLY A 240 -0.05 15.00 -17.94
C GLY A 240 -0.71 14.28 -19.11
N LEU A 241 0.07 13.94 -20.11
CA LEU A 241 -0.41 13.40 -21.39
C LEU A 241 -0.22 11.87 -21.53
N THR A 242 0.74 11.27 -20.82
CA THR A 242 1.14 9.88 -21.11
C THR A 242 0.89 8.87 -19.99
N HIS A 243 1.50 9.01 -18.84
CA HIS A 243 1.43 8.04 -17.75
C HIS A 243 1.47 8.77 -16.40
N ALA A 244 0.32 9.23 -15.95
CA ALA A 244 0.27 9.87 -14.64
C ALA A 244 0.36 8.80 -13.53
N ARG A 245 1.35 8.96 -12.65
CA ARG A 245 1.40 8.27 -11.36
C ARG A 245 0.63 9.10 -10.35
N TYR A 246 -0.13 8.44 -9.49
CA TYR A 246 -0.92 9.10 -8.48
C TYR A 246 -0.58 8.58 -7.08
N ALA A 247 -0.71 9.46 -6.10
CA ALA A 247 -0.85 9.12 -4.70
C ALA A 247 -2.32 9.30 -4.32
N PHE A 248 -2.91 8.26 -3.74
CA PHE A 248 -4.27 8.24 -3.24
C PHE A 248 -4.20 8.33 -1.72
N VAL A 249 -4.79 9.37 -1.15
CA VAL A 249 -4.81 9.58 0.30
C VAL A 249 -6.25 9.61 0.76
N GLY A 250 -6.68 8.54 1.41
CA GLY A 250 -7.99 8.42 2.05
C GLY A 250 -7.92 8.84 3.52
N LYS A 251 -8.89 9.60 4.04
CA LYS A 251 -8.93 10.01 5.44
C LYS A 251 -10.18 9.48 6.13
N LYS A 252 -10.01 8.70 7.20
CA LYS A 252 -11.14 8.30 8.04
C LYS A 252 -11.65 9.51 8.81
N GLN A 253 -12.92 9.83 8.62
CA GLN A 253 -13.55 10.91 9.38
C GLN A 253 -13.57 10.58 10.87
N GLY A 254 -13.33 11.58 11.71
CA GLY A 254 -13.57 11.48 13.15
C GLY A 254 -15.07 11.26 13.40
N GLN A 255 -15.42 10.54 14.45
CA GLN A 255 -16.80 10.59 14.91
C GLN A 255 -17.11 12.06 15.24
N PRO A 256 -18.28 12.59 14.81
CA PRO A 256 -18.73 13.87 15.31
C PRO A 256 -18.71 13.80 16.83
N ALA A 257 -18.18 14.83 17.48
CA ALA A 257 -18.22 14.92 18.93
C ALA A 257 -19.66 14.65 19.36
N SER A 258 -19.91 13.53 20.06
CA SER A 258 -21.20 13.28 20.66
C SER A 258 -21.50 14.50 21.51
N HIS A 259 -22.57 15.22 21.19
CA HIS A 259 -23.10 16.23 22.08
C HIS A 259 -23.25 15.56 23.45
N ARG A 260 -22.35 15.89 24.37
CA ARG A 260 -22.57 15.58 25.78
C ARG A 260 -23.86 16.32 26.13
N LEU A 261 -24.94 15.57 26.25
CA LEU A 261 -26.17 16.10 26.82
C LEU A 261 -25.76 16.74 28.15
N ALA A 262 -25.98 18.03 28.26
CA ALA A 262 -25.79 18.73 29.52
C ALA A 262 -26.55 17.99 30.61
N PRO A 263 -26.00 17.81 31.83
CA PRO A 263 -26.71 17.16 32.90
C PRO A 263 -28.01 17.95 33.17
N PRO A 264 -29.13 17.26 33.47
CA PRO A 264 -30.36 17.93 33.76
C PRO A 264 -30.15 18.88 34.93
N LYS A 265 -30.54 20.14 34.77
CA LYS A 265 -30.57 21.12 35.85
C LYS A 265 -31.45 20.57 36.97
N ALA A 266 -30.82 20.30 38.13
CA ALA A 266 -31.55 20.01 39.35
C ALA A 266 -32.56 21.18 39.65
N ARG A 267 -33.78 20.82 39.84
CA ARG A 267 -34.83 21.73 40.34
C ARG A 267 -34.74 21.77 41.87
#